data_9749ec0107f594825047f22c2cde2669
#
_entry.id   9749ec0107f594825047f22c2cde2669
#
_cell.length_a   1.000
_cell.length_b   1.000
_cell.length_c   1.000
_cell.angle_alpha   90.00
_cell.angle_beta   90.00
_cell.angle_gamma   90.00
#
_symmetry.space_group_name_H-M   'P 1'
#
loop_
_entity.id
_entity.type
_entity.pdbx_description
1 polymer ?
#
loop_
_entity_poly.entity_id
_entity_poly.type
_entity_poly.pdbx_seq_one_letter_code
_entity_poly.pdbx_strand_id
1 'polypeptide(L)'
;MSFELPVYHHPDFAQPCFTAAPDARWQAAERDGIAPEDFHSTSMYPEYCKIDGQWRLAEESRMDACIVLRPDGRLDTVEARNLKQGDRVLLGRTERCEEGIYLHCNGFAAEEEAKNDDQFVFRQGRSRETSYAKDYDQLAALLRHERDHGRIIWVMGPAFAFDAGARAAMEAMIENGYCHGLLAGNALGAHDLEAVCLHTALGQDT
;
A
#
# COMPACT_ATOMS: atom_id res chain seq x y z
N MET A 1 -7.57 -0.68 26.65
CA MET A 1 -6.60 -1.58 26.01
C MET A 1 -5.42 -0.71 25.59
N SER A 2 -4.19 -1.11 25.88
CA SER A 2 -3.00 -0.44 25.31
C SER A 2 -2.99 -0.73 23.81
N PHE A 3 -2.73 0.27 22.98
CA PHE A 3 -2.50 0.08 21.56
C PHE A 3 -1.09 -0.51 21.38
N GLU A 4 -0.99 -1.59 20.61
CA GLU A 4 0.27 -2.19 20.19
C GLU A 4 0.40 -2.04 18.69
N LEU A 5 1.58 -1.60 18.23
CA LEU A 5 1.87 -1.52 16.80
C LEU A 5 1.88 -2.94 16.21
N PRO A 6 1.26 -3.14 15.04
CA PRO A 6 1.35 -4.43 14.37
C PRO A 6 2.81 -4.76 14.05
N VAL A 7 3.18 -6.01 14.29
CA VAL A 7 4.53 -6.52 14.00
C VAL A 7 4.49 -7.28 12.68
N TYR A 8 5.41 -6.98 11.78
CA TYR A 8 5.55 -7.70 10.54
C TYR A 8 6.28 -9.03 10.76
N HIS A 9 5.64 -10.11 10.34
CA HIS A 9 6.20 -11.46 10.38
C HIS A 9 6.64 -11.88 8.98
N HIS A 10 7.93 -12.17 8.81
CA HIS A 10 8.45 -12.67 7.54
C HIS A 10 7.93 -14.10 7.26
N PRO A 11 7.80 -14.49 5.97
CA PRO A 11 7.50 -15.86 5.62
C PRO A 11 8.56 -16.84 6.15
N ASP A 12 8.15 -18.04 6.49
CA ASP A 12 9.10 -19.14 6.75
C ASP A 12 9.60 -19.71 5.43
N PHE A 13 10.73 -19.23 4.96
CA PHE A 13 11.35 -19.65 3.70
C PHE A 13 11.90 -21.09 3.71
N ALA A 14 11.86 -21.80 4.82
CA ALA A 14 12.22 -23.21 4.88
C ALA A 14 11.09 -24.14 4.36
N GLN A 15 9.88 -23.62 4.19
CA GLN A 15 8.76 -24.40 3.66
C GLN A 15 9.02 -24.89 2.23
N PRO A 16 8.46 -26.05 1.83
CA PRO A 16 8.71 -26.69 0.53
C PRO A 16 8.37 -25.79 -0.67
N CYS A 17 7.32 -24.98 -0.59
CA CYS A 17 6.92 -24.05 -1.67
C CYS A 17 8.03 -23.03 -1.98
N PHE A 18 8.71 -22.50 -0.97
CA PHE A 18 9.80 -21.54 -1.15
C PHE A 18 11.11 -22.22 -1.56
N THR A 19 11.43 -23.36 -1.00
CA THR A 19 12.69 -24.08 -1.31
C THR A 19 12.67 -24.64 -2.73
N ALA A 20 11.54 -25.16 -3.20
CA ALA A 20 11.37 -25.71 -4.53
C ALA A 20 11.13 -24.66 -5.63
N ALA A 21 10.81 -23.42 -5.29
CA ALA A 21 10.56 -22.37 -6.26
C ALA A 21 11.78 -22.10 -7.14
N PRO A 22 11.59 -21.79 -8.43
CA PRO A 22 12.67 -21.31 -9.30
C PRO A 22 13.15 -19.92 -8.89
N ASP A 23 14.27 -19.48 -9.42
CA ASP A 23 14.64 -18.07 -9.36
C ASP A 23 13.75 -17.23 -10.27
N ALA A 24 13.50 -15.99 -9.87
CA ALA A 24 12.71 -15.03 -10.64
C ALA A 24 13.39 -14.68 -11.98
N ARG A 25 12.59 -14.37 -12.98
CA ARG A 25 13.06 -13.99 -14.31
C ARG A 25 13.15 -12.48 -14.46
N TRP A 26 14.16 -12.02 -15.18
CA TRP A 26 14.45 -10.59 -15.36
C TRP A 26 14.68 -10.27 -16.82
N GLN A 27 14.19 -9.13 -17.29
CA GLN A 27 14.45 -8.62 -18.63
C GLN A 27 14.84 -7.13 -18.56
N ALA A 28 15.82 -6.74 -19.36
CA ALA A 28 16.21 -5.35 -19.48
C ALA A 28 15.12 -4.54 -20.19
N ALA A 29 14.77 -3.37 -19.67
CA ALA A 29 13.91 -2.43 -20.35
C ALA A 29 14.58 -1.97 -21.66
N GLU A 30 13.88 -2.07 -22.77
CA GLU A 30 14.44 -1.74 -24.10
C GLU A 30 14.55 -0.23 -24.31
N ARG A 31 13.70 0.56 -23.65
CA ARG A 31 13.63 2.02 -23.75
C ARG A 31 13.20 2.64 -22.45
N ASP A 32 13.51 3.91 -22.27
CA ASP A 32 13.04 4.70 -21.13
C ASP A 32 11.50 4.70 -21.08
N GLY A 33 10.94 4.50 -19.90
CA GLY A 33 9.52 4.58 -19.63
C GLY A 33 8.66 3.43 -20.16
N ILE A 34 9.27 2.35 -20.67
CA ILE A 34 8.54 1.19 -21.22
C ILE A 34 8.98 -0.08 -20.50
N ALA A 35 8.02 -0.72 -19.83
CA ALA A 35 8.23 -2.02 -19.21
C ALA A 35 8.19 -3.14 -20.27
N PRO A 36 8.91 -4.27 -20.07
CA PRO A 36 8.77 -5.47 -20.88
C PRO A 36 7.33 -6.00 -20.88
N GLU A 37 6.94 -6.75 -21.91
CA GLU A 37 5.55 -7.20 -22.12
C GLU A 37 5.00 -8.04 -20.95
N ASP A 38 5.81 -8.93 -20.38
CA ASP A 38 5.42 -9.80 -19.26
C ASP A 38 5.93 -9.32 -17.90
N PHE A 39 6.10 -8.01 -17.73
CA PHE A 39 6.56 -7.49 -16.46
C PHE A 39 5.58 -7.82 -15.31
N HIS A 40 6.12 -8.04 -14.12
CA HIS A 40 5.33 -8.17 -12.91
C HIS A 40 4.83 -6.79 -12.45
N SER A 41 3.52 -6.63 -12.40
CA SER A 41 2.91 -5.42 -11.85
C SER A 41 2.72 -5.59 -10.34
N THR A 42 3.31 -4.71 -9.58
CA THR A 42 3.30 -4.80 -8.11
C THR A 42 1.94 -4.54 -7.49
N SER A 43 1.74 -5.09 -6.32
CA SER A 43 0.59 -4.90 -5.46
C SER A 43 0.88 -3.92 -4.31
N MET A 44 -0.07 -3.79 -3.38
CA MET A 44 0.10 -3.04 -2.13
C MET A 44 0.74 -3.87 -1.00
N TYR A 45 0.98 -5.16 -1.22
CA TYR A 45 1.54 -6.07 -0.22
C TYR A 45 3.06 -6.21 -0.35
N PRO A 46 3.76 -6.67 0.70
CA PRO A 46 5.17 -7.04 0.59
C PRO A 46 5.40 -8.14 -0.43
N GLU A 47 6.32 -7.90 -1.36
CA GLU A 47 6.66 -8.82 -2.44
C GLU A 47 8.09 -9.31 -2.32
N TYR A 48 8.25 -10.61 -2.44
CA TYR A 48 9.55 -11.28 -2.39
C TYR A 48 9.87 -11.88 -3.74
N CYS A 49 11.13 -11.72 -4.16
CA CYS A 49 11.66 -12.35 -5.37
C CYS A 49 12.81 -13.28 -5.01
N LYS A 50 12.84 -14.46 -5.60
CA LYS A 50 13.94 -15.41 -5.43
C LYS A 50 15.06 -15.09 -6.42
N ILE A 51 16.25 -14.86 -5.90
CA ILE A 51 17.46 -14.49 -6.67
C ILE A 51 18.62 -15.28 -6.12
N ASP A 52 19.29 -16.05 -7.01
CA ASP A 52 20.41 -16.90 -6.63
C ASP A 52 20.05 -17.84 -5.44
N GLY A 53 18.85 -18.39 -5.47
CA GLY A 53 18.32 -19.29 -4.44
C GLY A 53 17.88 -18.60 -3.13
N GLN A 54 17.95 -17.27 -3.03
CA GLN A 54 17.59 -16.50 -1.84
C GLN A 54 16.37 -15.61 -2.08
N TRP A 55 15.43 -15.60 -1.13
CA TRP A 55 14.29 -14.71 -1.14
C TRP A 55 14.67 -13.32 -0.65
N ARG A 56 14.36 -12.30 -1.43
CA ARG A 56 14.61 -10.89 -1.12
C ARG A 56 13.34 -10.10 -1.19
N LEU A 57 13.11 -9.23 -0.21
CA LEU A 57 11.97 -8.34 -0.13
C LEU A 57 12.20 -7.12 -1.03
N ALA A 58 11.18 -6.69 -1.77
CA ALA A 58 11.18 -5.38 -2.42
C ALA A 58 11.24 -4.25 -1.39
N GLU A 59 11.97 -3.18 -1.70
CA GLU A 59 12.21 -2.06 -0.78
C GLU A 59 10.93 -1.32 -0.39
N GLU A 60 9.96 -1.29 -1.29
CA GLU A 60 8.68 -0.60 -1.10
C GLU A 60 7.51 -1.47 -1.55
N SER A 61 6.39 -1.38 -0.82
CA SER A 61 5.09 -1.90 -1.25
C SER A 61 4.32 -0.76 -1.92
N ARG A 62 4.19 -0.83 -3.24
CA ARG A 62 3.54 0.19 -4.07
C ARG A 62 2.82 -0.47 -5.23
N MET A 63 1.53 -0.15 -5.41
CA MET A 63 0.73 -0.68 -6.51
C MET A 63 1.15 -0.15 -7.88
N ASP A 64 0.88 -0.95 -8.90
CA ASP A 64 1.00 -0.59 -10.32
C ASP A 64 2.39 -0.10 -10.73
N ALA A 65 3.42 -0.70 -10.15
CA ALA A 65 4.81 -0.41 -10.46
C ALA A 65 5.56 -1.66 -10.94
N CYS A 66 6.81 -1.51 -11.30
CA CYS A 66 7.73 -2.58 -11.67
C CYS A 66 8.75 -2.81 -10.56
N ILE A 67 9.16 -4.04 -10.32
CA ILE A 67 10.34 -4.33 -9.51
C ILE A 67 11.57 -4.35 -10.41
N VAL A 68 12.58 -3.57 -10.02
CA VAL A 68 13.85 -3.44 -10.73
C VAL A 68 14.99 -3.97 -9.87
N LEU A 69 15.73 -4.95 -10.39
CA LEU A 69 16.93 -5.46 -9.74
C LEU A 69 18.12 -4.54 -10.03
N ARG A 70 18.63 -3.91 -9.01
CA ARG A 70 19.81 -3.03 -9.09
C ARG A 70 21.13 -3.82 -9.05
N PRO A 71 22.24 -3.24 -9.53
CA PRO A 71 23.55 -3.91 -9.53
C PRO A 71 24.05 -4.30 -8.13
N ASP A 72 23.62 -3.61 -7.10
CA ASP A 72 23.94 -3.90 -5.69
C ASP A 72 23.02 -4.98 -5.07
N GLY A 73 22.07 -5.49 -5.85
CA GLY A 73 21.13 -6.54 -5.44
C GLY A 73 19.88 -6.05 -4.75
N ARG A 74 19.66 -4.74 -4.61
CA ARG A 74 18.39 -4.17 -4.11
C ARG A 74 17.28 -4.36 -5.13
N LEU A 75 16.06 -4.45 -4.62
CA LEU A 75 14.83 -4.55 -5.40
C LEU A 75 14.03 -3.25 -5.26
N ASP A 76 14.28 -2.32 -6.16
CA ASP A 76 13.58 -1.04 -6.18
C ASP A 76 12.19 -1.20 -6.83
N THR A 77 11.18 -0.55 -6.27
CA THR A 77 9.87 -0.43 -6.89
C THR A 77 9.78 0.86 -7.68
N VAL A 78 9.62 0.75 -9.00
CA VAL A 78 9.72 1.87 -9.94
C VAL A 78 8.48 1.97 -10.82
N GLU A 79 7.84 3.13 -10.89
CA GLU A 79 6.76 3.36 -11.87
C GLU A 79 7.28 3.16 -13.30
N ALA A 80 6.50 2.50 -14.16
CA ALA A 80 6.93 2.19 -15.52
C ALA A 80 7.47 3.42 -16.29
N ARG A 81 6.84 4.59 -16.13
CA ARG A 81 7.28 5.86 -16.75
C ARG A 81 8.67 6.33 -16.32
N ASN A 82 9.17 5.85 -15.19
CA ASN A 82 10.47 6.23 -14.63
C ASN A 82 11.57 5.21 -14.95
N LEU A 83 11.24 4.07 -15.57
CA LEU A 83 12.22 3.08 -16.01
C LEU A 83 13.25 3.71 -16.93
N LYS A 84 14.48 3.21 -16.84
CA LYS A 84 15.57 3.56 -17.75
C LYS A 84 15.94 2.37 -18.63
N GLN A 85 16.36 2.68 -19.84
CA GLN A 85 16.89 1.65 -20.73
C GLN A 85 17.99 0.85 -20.02
N GLY A 86 17.85 -0.49 -20.03
CA GLY A 86 18.77 -1.40 -19.36
C GLY A 86 18.38 -1.75 -17.92
N ASP A 87 17.38 -1.11 -17.31
CA ASP A 87 16.84 -1.51 -16.01
C ASP A 87 16.36 -2.97 -16.07
N ARG A 88 16.83 -3.82 -15.15
CA ARG A 88 16.44 -5.22 -15.06
C ARG A 88 15.11 -5.36 -14.37
N VAL A 89 14.04 -5.51 -15.14
CA VAL A 89 12.65 -5.56 -14.69
C VAL A 89 12.24 -6.99 -14.41
N LEU A 90 11.54 -7.23 -13.29
CA LEU A 90 10.96 -8.52 -12.93
C LEU A 90 9.87 -8.93 -13.91
N LEU A 91 9.92 -10.20 -14.33
CA LEU A 91 8.91 -10.83 -15.19
C LEU A 91 8.12 -11.88 -14.41
N GLY A 92 6.84 -11.98 -14.68
CA GLY A 92 5.96 -13.03 -14.17
C GLY A 92 4.57 -12.52 -13.81
N ARG A 93 3.63 -13.45 -13.67
CA ARG A 93 2.22 -13.15 -13.37
C ARG A 93 1.69 -13.96 -12.19
N THR A 94 2.47 -14.91 -11.69
CA THR A 94 2.10 -15.75 -10.56
C THR A 94 2.79 -15.26 -9.29
N GLU A 95 2.11 -15.37 -8.16
CA GLU A 95 2.48 -14.72 -6.90
C GLU A 95 2.61 -15.71 -5.73
N ARG A 96 2.58 -17.03 -6.05
CA ARG A 96 2.64 -18.11 -5.06
C ARG A 96 3.83 -19.02 -5.26
N CYS A 97 4.99 -18.43 -5.50
CA CYS A 97 6.28 -19.08 -5.70
C CYS A 97 6.54 -19.72 -7.08
N GLU A 98 5.53 -19.89 -7.96
CA GLU A 98 5.66 -20.64 -9.23
C GLU A 98 6.71 -20.04 -10.18
N GLU A 99 6.86 -18.71 -10.16
CA GLU A 99 7.83 -17.97 -10.99
C GLU A 99 8.91 -17.28 -10.15
N GLY A 100 9.14 -17.74 -8.92
CA GLY A 100 10.10 -17.11 -8.01
C GLY A 100 9.62 -15.77 -7.45
N ILE A 101 8.30 -15.55 -7.44
CA ILE A 101 7.63 -14.36 -6.90
C ILE A 101 6.68 -14.82 -5.79
N TYR A 102 6.69 -14.15 -4.67
CA TYR A 102 5.77 -14.41 -3.57
C TYR A 102 5.19 -13.13 -2.99
N LEU A 103 3.86 -13.05 -3.01
CA LEU A 103 3.09 -11.97 -2.42
C LEU A 103 2.68 -12.32 -1.00
N HIS A 104 3.17 -11.56 -0.01
CA HIS A 104 2.92 -11.86 1.40
C HIS A 104 1.75 -11.04 1.95
N CYS A 105 0.53 -11.57 1.79
CA CYS A 105 -0.70 -10.89 2.21
C CYS A 105 -0.93 -10.91 3.73
N ASN A 106 -0.31 -11.85 4.46
CA ASN A 106 -0.61 -12.14 5.85
C ASN A 106 0.49 -11.74 6.84
N GLY A 107 1.43 -10.89 6.41
CA GLY A 107 2.58 -10.50 7.22
C GLY A 107 2.25 -9.81 8.55
N PHE A 108 1.05 -9.27 8.70
CA PHE A 108 0.54 -8.66 9.94
C PHE A 108 -0.63 -9.43 10.56
N ALA A 109 -1.00 -10.60 10.02
CA ALA A 109 -2.07 -11.43 10.55
C ALA A 109 -1.62 -12.12 11.85
N ALA A 110 -2.55 -12.30 12.79
CA ALA A 110 -2.30 -13.15 13.95
C ALA A 110 -2.07 -14.61 13.49
N GLU A 111 -1.24 -15.37 14.20
CA GLU A 111 -0.86 -16.76 13.82
C GLU A 111 -2.07 -17.70 13.60
N GLU A 112 -3.20 -17.45 14.24
CA GLU A 112 -4.43 -18.21 14.06
C GLU A 112 -5.14 -17.90 12.73
N GLU A 113 -4.98 -16.69 12.20
CA GLU A 113 -5.56 -16.28 10.91
C GLU A 113 -4.69 -16.75 9.73
N ALA A 114 -3.38 -16.83 9.91
CA ALA A 114 -2.44 -17.26 8.87
C ALA A 114 -2.56 -18.76 8.51
N LYS A 115 -3.06 -19.60 9.43
CA LYS A 115 -3.23 -21.05 9.19
C LYS A 115 -4.40 -21.44 8.28
N ASN A 116 -5.26 -20.50 7.93
CA ASN A 116 -6.46 -20.73 7.10
C ASN A 116 -6.29 -20.35 5.61
N ASP A 117 -5.07 -20.09 5.14
CA ASP A 117 -4.80 -19.55 3.79
C ASP A 117 -4.98 -20.57 2.64
N ASP A 118 -5.14 -21.88 2.95
CA ASP A 118 -5.31 -22.93 1.94
C ASP A 118 -6.77 -23.14 1.47
N GLN A 119 -7.72 -22.43 2.05
CA GLN A 119 -9.10 -22.47 1.59
C GLN A 119 -9.44 -21.18 0.83
N PHE A 120 -10.06 -21.34 -0.33
CA PHE A 120 -10.70 -20.25 -1.09
C PHE A 120 -11.77 -19.60 -0.21
N VAL A 121 -11.34 -18.76 0.70
CA VAL A 121 -12.19 -18.06 1.64
C VAL A 121 -12.62 -16.78 0.95
N PHE A 122 -13.83 -16.76 0.39
CA PHE A 122 -14.62 -15.53 0.37
C PHE A 122 -14.47 -14.93 1.79
N ARG A 123 -13.72 -13.85 1.91
CA ARG A 123 -13.41 -13.15 3.16
C ARG A 123 -14.38 -13.53 4.28
N GLN A 124 -14.09 -14.61 4.99
CA GLN A 124 -14.85 -15.02 6.17
C GLN A 124 -14.47 -14.06 7.29
N GLY A 125 -15.15 -12.97 7.37
CA GLY A 125 -14.96 -12.08 8.47
C GLY A 125 -15.41 -10.64 8.23
N ARG A 126 -15.55 -10.22 6.97
CA ARG A 126 -15.97 -8.83 6.68
C ARG A 126 -16.87 -8.80 5.46
N SER A 127 -18.17 -9.08 5.65
CA SER A 127 -19.17 -8.65 4.67
C SER A 127 -19.35 -7.14 4.78
N ARG A 128 -19.87 -6.48 3.71
CA ARG A 128 -20.28 -5.07 3.78
C ARG A 128 -21.35 -4.80 4.86
N GLU A 129 -21.94 -5.86 5.40
CA GLU A 129 -22.97 -5.83 6.44
C GLU A 129 -22.41 -5.96 7.86
N THR A 130 -21.12 -6.29 8.02
CA THR A 130 -20.47 -6.30 9.34
C THR A 130 -20.15 -4.89 9.80
N SER A 131 -20.45 -4.60 11.06
CA SER A 131 -20.13 -3.31 11.68
C SER A 131 -18.64 -3.03 11.61
N TYR A 132 -18.25 -1.90 11.00
CA TYR A 132 -16.87 -1.39 10.99
C TYR A 132 -16.47 -0.76 12.33
N ALA A 133 -17.32 -0.78 13.35
CA ALA A 133 -17.08 -0.13 14.63
C ALA A 133 -15.73 -0.54 15.26
N LYS A 134 -15.39 -1.83 15.17
CA LYS A 134 -14.10 -2.33 15.70
C LYS A 134 -12.91 -1.77 14.91
N ASP A 135 -13.06 -1.60 13.61
CA ASP A 135 -12.00 -1.03 12.75
C ASP A 135 -11.83 0.46 13.05
N TYR A 136 -12.91 1.19 13.27
CA TYR A 136 -12.86 2.58 13.70
C TYR A 136 -12.22 2.75 15.09
N ASP A 137 -12.49 1.85 16.02
CA ASP A 137 -11.85 1.86 17.34
C ASP A 137 -10.34 1.61 17.24
N GLN A 138 -9.92 0.68 16.39
CA GLN A 138 -8.49 0.42 16.11
C GLN A 138 -7.82 1.63 15.43
N LEU A 139 -8.48 2.22 14.42
CA LEU A 139 -7.99 3.42 13.76
C LEU A 139 -7.86 4.59 14.74
N ALA A 140 -8.85 4.80 15.60
CA ALA A 140 -8.81 5.83 16.62
C ALA A 140 -7.67 5.60 17.64
N ALA A 141 -7.41 4.35 17.99
CA ALA A 141 -6.29 3.99 18.87
C ALA A 141 -4.94 4.24 18.19
N LEU A 142 -4.81 3.89 16.91
CA LEU A 142 -3.62 4.19 16.08
C LEU A 142 -3.38 5.71 16.01
N LEU A 143 -4.40 6.49 15.67
CA LEU A 143 -4.25 7.94 15.57
C LEU A 143 -3.82 8.58 16.89
N ARG A 144 -4.34 8.11 18.04
CA ARG A 144 -3.90 8.57 19.36
C ARG A 144 -2.42 8.22 19.61
N HIS A 145 -2.01 7.02 19.26
CA HIS A 145 -0.61 6.60 19.38
C HIS A 145 0.30 7.49 18.52
N GLU A 146 -0.04 7.65 17.24
CA GLU A 146 0.79 8.39 16.27
C GLU A 146 0.82 9.91 16.55
N ARG A 147 -0.20 10.46 17.16
CA ARG A 147 -0.18 11.85 17.62
C ARG A 147 0.99 12.11 18.58
N ASP A 148 1.24 11.17 19.49
CA ASP A 148 2.19 11.36 20.58
C ASP A 148 3.57 10.79 20.27
N HIS A 149 3.68 9.79 19.36
CA HIS A 149 4.90 9.05 19.10
C HIS A 149 5.39 9.11 17.64
N GLY A 150 4.50 9.40 16.69
CA GLY A 150 4.77 9.37 15.27
C GLY A 150 4.48 10.69 14.54
N ARG A 151 4.02 10.55 13.30
CA ARG A 151 3.59 11.67 12.45
C ARG A 151 2.39 11.25 11.63
N ILE A 152 1.34 12.06 11.66
CA ILE A 152 0.13 11.87 10.87
C ILE A 152 0.14 12.84 9.71
N ILE A 153 0.17 12.32 8.49
CA ILE A 153 0.11 13.11 7.26
C ILE A 153 -1.18 12.74 6.54
N TRP A 154 -2.04 13.72 6.33
CA TRP A 154 -3.28 13.54 5.59
C TRP A 154 -3.04 13.79 4.10
N VAL A 155 -3.46 12.84 3.26
CA VAL A 155 -3.44 12.98 1.79
C VAL A 155 -4.88 13.05 1.32
N MET A 156 -5.32 14.21 0.83
CA MET A 156 -6.72 14.51 0.64
C MET A 156 -7.05 14.88 -0.79
N GLY A 157 -8.16 14.32 -1.29
CA GLY A 157 -8.75 14.69 -2.57
C GLY A 157 -9.80 15.80 -2.45
N PRO A 158 -10.27 16.36 -3.57
CA PRO A 158 -11.20 17.50 -3.60
C PRO A 158 -12.59 17.18 -3.03
N ALA A 159 -13.06 15.92 -3.14
CA ALA A 159 -14.37 15.53 -2.65
C ALA A 159 -14.58 15.79 -1.15
N PHE A 160 -13.51 15.84 -0.39
CA PHE A 160 -13.54 16.15 1.04
C PHE A 160 -14.09 17.56 1.33
N ALA A 161 -13.77 18.55 0.46
CA ALA A 161 -14.17 19.95 0.65
C ALA A 161 -15.68 20.18 0.48
N PHE A 162 -16.40 19.23 -0.14
CA PHE A 162 -17.85 19.36 -0.36
C PHE A 162 -18.68 18.95 0.86
N ASP A 163 -18.11 18.18 1.79
CA ASP A 163 -18.81 17.71 2.98
C ASP A 163 -18.50 18.61 4.19
N ALA A 164 -19.50 19.35 4.64
CA ALA A 164 -19.36 20.25 5.77
C ALA A 164 -19.03 19.48 7.08
N GLY A 165 -19.56 18.26 7.24
CA GLY A 165 -19.25 17.42 8.38
C GLY A 165 -17.80 16.93 8.38
N ALA A 166 -17.30 16.54 7.20
CA ALA A 166 -15.90 16.15 7.03
C ALA A 166 -14.94 17.32 7.29
N ARG A 167 -15.28 18.53 6.82
CA ARG A 167 -14.49 19.75 7.10
C ARG A 167 -14.41 20.06 8.58
N ALA A 168 -15.56 20.06 9.29
CA ALA A 168 -15.61 20.28 10.73
C ALA A 168 -14.83 19.20 11.52
N ALA A 169 -14.90 17.94 11.07
CA ALA A 169 -14.12 16.86 11.66
C ALA A 169 -12.62 17.08 11.47
N MET A 170 -12.19 17.52 10.27
CA MET A 170 -10.77 17.81 9.99
C MET A 170 -10.26 19.00 10.81
N GLU A 171 -11.04 20.04 10.94
CA GLU A 171 -10.74 21.20 11.83
C GLU A 171 -10.47 20.69 13.25
N ALA A 172 -11.36 19.87 13.81
CA ALA A 172 -11.17 19.29 15.13
C ALA A 172 -9.92 18.40 15.20
N MET A 173 -9.60 17.63 14.17
CA MET A 173 -8.39 16.82 14.11
C MET A 173 -7.12 17.68 14.11
N ILE A 174 -7.12 18.79 13.40
CA ILE A 174 -5.99 19.74 13.38
C ILE A 174 -5.82 20.38 14.76
N GLU A 175 -6.88 20.92 15.33
CA GLU A 175 -6.86 21.59 16.64
C GLU A 175 -6.39 20.67 17.77
N ASN A 176 -6.71 19.38 17.69
CA ASN A 176 -6.32 18.37 18.68
C ASN A 176 -4.99 17.67 18.37
N GLY A 177 -4.20 18.16 17.40
CA GLY A 177 -2.86 17.67 17.12
C GLY A 177 -2.79 16.38 16.30
N TYR A 178 -3.86 15.98 15.62
CA TYR A 178 -3.89 14.80 14.75
C TYR A 178 -3.52 15.09 13.30
N CYS A 179 -2.94 16.24 13.00
CA CYS A 179 -2.46 16.61 11.68
C CYS A 179 -1.06 17.23 11.78
N HIS A 180 -0.05 16.48 11.40
CA HIS A 180 1.34 16.94 11.35
C HIS A 180 1.72 17.46 9.96
N GLY A 181 0.94 17.09 8.95
CA GLY A 181 1.09 17.55 7.57
C GLY A 181 -0.15 17.26 6.75
N LEU A 182 -0.38 18.08 5.73
CA LEU A 182 -1.45 17.90 4.76
C LEU A 182 -0.86 17.97 3.35
N LEU A 183 -1.16 16.95 2.56
CA LEU A 183 -0.83 16.90 1.14
C LEU A 183 -2.14 16.90 0.35
N ALA A 184 -2.27 17.85 -0.56
CA ALA A 184 -3.46 17.99 -1.40
C ALA A 184 -3.11 18.56 -2.77
N GLY A 185 -3.92 18.22 -3.77
CA GLY A 185 -3.86 18.90 -5.06
C GLY A 185 -4.52 20.29 -5.02
N ASN A 186 -4.28 21.09 -6.06
CA ASN A 186 -4.87 22.41 -6.22
C ASN A 186 -6.41 22.41 -6.17
N ALA A 187 -7.04 21.33 -6.61
CA ALA A 187 -8.49 21.19 -6.62
C ALA A 187 -9.09 21.21 -5.19
N LEU A 188 -8.43 20.61 -4.18
CA LEU A 188 -8.91 20.71 -2.80
C LEU A 188 -8.96 22.17 -2.34
N GLY A 189 -7.87 22.91 -2.51
CA GLY A 189 -7.80 24.33 -2.10
C GLY A 189 -8.79 25.22 -2.86
N ALA A 190 -8.98 24.98 -4.15
CA ALA A 190 -9.94 25.74 -4.95
C ALA A 190 -11.39 25.53 -4.47
N HIS A 191 -11.78 24.29 -4.22
CA HIS A 191 -13.13 23.96 -3.76
C HIS A 191 -13.40 24.34 -2.30
N ASP A 192 -12.38 24.27 -1.46
CA ASP A 192 -12.52 24.74 -0.07
C ASP A 192 -12.73 26.26 -0.02
N LEU A 193 -11.97 27.03 -0.81
CA LEU A 193 -12.19 28.47 -0.95
C LEU A 193 -13.55 28.81 -1.58
N GLU A 194 -13.98 28.06 -2.59
CA GLU A 194 -15.30 28.19 -3.18
C GLU A 194 -16.41 28.01 -2.13
N ALA A 195 -16.33 26.94 -1.33
CA ALA A 195 -17.32 26.67 -0.30
C ALA A 195 -17.34 27.75 0.79
N VAL A 196 -16.17 28.23 1.22
CA VAL A 196 -16.07 29.22 2.30
C VAL A 196 -16.42 30.62 1.82
N CYS A 197 -15.92 31.05 0.66
CA CYS A 197 -16.04 32.42 0.21
C CYS A 197 -17.28 32.69 -0.63
N LEU A 198 -17.72 31.69 -1.39
CA LEU A 198 -18.83 31.83 -2.33
C LEU A 198 -20.10 31.11 -1.90
N HIS A 199 -20.00 30.26 -0.89
CA HIS A 199 -21.09 29.39 -0.43
C HIS A 199 -21.67 28.53 -1.58
N THR A 200 -20.78 28.05 -2.46
CA THR A 200 -21.14 27.20 -3.60
C THR A 200 -20.27 25.94 -3.60
N ALA A 201 -20.76 24.90 -4.24
CA ALA A 201 -19.99 23.68 -4.51
C ALA A 201 -20.12 23.33 -5.99
N LEU A 202 -19.01 23.27 -6.73
CA LEU A 202 -18.98 23.02 -8.18
C LEU A 202 -19.86 24.03 -8.97
N GLY A 203 -19.90 25.28 -8.52
CA GLY A 203 -20.71 26.33 -9.15
C GLY A 203 -22.21 26.26 -8.88
N GLN A 204 -22.64 25.44 -7.91
CA GLN A 204 -24.03 25.34 -7.45
C GLN A 204 -24.16 25.88 -6.02
N ASP A 205 -25.29 26.52 -5.73
CA ASP A 205 -25.62 26.95 -4.36
C ASP A 205 -25.74 25.71 -3.44
N THR A 206 -25.17 25.80 -2.23
CA THR A 206 -25.19 24.72 -1.22
C THR A 206 -26.25 24.96 -0.18
#